data_73dfb3591dd5a2ef66f88cfd5e5de83c
#
_entry.id   73dfb3591dd5a2ef66f88cfd5e5de83c
#
_cell.length_a   1.000
_cell.length_b   1.000
_cell.length_c   1.000
_cell.angle_alpha   90.00
_cell.angle_beta   90.00
_cell.angle_gamma   90.00
#
_symmetry.space_group_name_H-M   'P 1'
#
loop_
_entity.id
_entity.type
_entity.pdbx_description
1 polymer ?
#
loop_
_entity_poly.entity_id
_entity_poly.type
_entity_poly.pdbx_seq_one_letter_code
_entity_poly.pdbx_strand_id
1 'polypeptide(L)'
;AATKATELGAKVVTISGPDGYIYDAEGLNKEKIAYMLELRASNNDVVAPFAEKFPGAQFIPGRKPWEVKVDIAMPCATQNELDGENAKKLLANGVKIVAEVSNMGCRPEAIDAFIAAKIPYGPGKAVNAGGVATSGLEMTQNAQKLNWTAEEVDAKLHQIMSSIHHACLEYGTEKDGYINYMKGANIAGFMKVAKSMVEQGIL
;
A
#
# COMPACT_ATOMS: atom_id res chain seq x y z
N ALA A 1 6.59 -0.95 5.19
CA ALA A 1 5.57 0.09 5.14
C ALA A 1 5.59 0.96 6.42
N ALA A 2 5.40 0.37 7.61
CA ALA A 2 5.31 1.11 8.87
C ALA A 2 6.51 2.04 9.14
N THR A 3 7.74 1.56 8.95
CA THR A 3 8.97 2.36 9.11
C THR A 3 8.94 3.62 8.25
N LYS A 4 8.68 3.44 6.94
CA LYS A 4 8.66 4.57 6.00
C LYS A 4 7.50 5.54 6.26
N ALA A 5 6.33 5.03 6.61
CA ALA A 5 5.20 5.86 6.98
C ALA A 5 5.52 6.74 8.21
N THR A 6 6.17 6.16 9.23
CA THR A 6 6.60 6.91 10.43
C THR A 6 7.67 7.95 10.11
N GLU A 7 8.65 7.62 9.25
CA GLU A 7 9.68 8.57 8.78
C GLU A 7 9.07 9.76 8.04
N LEU A 8 7.97 9.54 7.32
CA LEU A 8 7.22 10.58 6.61
C LEU A 8 6.22 11.33 7.51
N GLY A 9 6.22 11.08 8.82
CA GLY A 9 5.41 11.80 9.81
C GLY A 9 4.03 11.19 10.07
N ALA A 10 3.70 10.02 9.52
CA ALA A 10 2.45 9.33 9.84
C ALA A 10 2.53 8.66 11.22
N LYS A 11 1.42 8.68 11.96
CA LYS A 11 1.26 7.90 13.17
C LYS A 11 0.67 6.53 12.82
N VAL A 12 1.51 5.49 12.81
CA VAL A 12 1.07 4.11 12.57
C VAL A 12 0.51 3.56 13.87
N VAL A 13 -0.78 3.27 13.91
CA VAL A 13 -1.49 2.86 15.13
C VAL A 13 -1.88 1.38 15.15
N THR A 14 -1.80 0.67 14.02
CA THR A 14 -2.13 -0.75 13.95
C THR A 14 -1.12 -1.52 13.11
N ILE A 15 -0.80 -2.74 13.54
CA ILE A 15 -0.18 -3.78 12.72
C ILE A 15 -0.92 -5.09 12.97
N SER A 16 -1.19 -5.85 11.91
CA SER A 16 -1.87 -7.15 11.98
C SER A 16 -0.93 -8.31 11.68
N GLY A 17 -1.23 -9.44 12.29
CA GLY A 17 -0.64 -10.75 12.04
C GLY A 17 -1.73 -11.81 11.80
N PRO A 18 -1.36 -13.08 11.67
CA PRO A 18 -2.31 -14.17 11.50
C PRO A 18 -3.19 -14.42 12.73
N ASP A 19 -2.71 -14.01 13.91
CA ASP A 19 -3.38 -14.20 15.21
C ASP A 19 -4.32 -13.06 15.60
N GLY A 20 -4.25 -11.91 14.90
CA GLY A 20 -5.06 -10.73 15.19
C GLY A 20 -4.35 -9.44 14.82
N TYR A 21 -4.63 -8.37 15.56
CA TYR A 21 -3.90 -7.11 15.37
C TYR A 21 -3.58 -6.43 16.70
N ILE A 22 -2.57 -5.60 16.67
CA ILE A 22 -2.27 -4.67 17.76
C ILE A 22 -2.84 -3.29 17.46
N TYR A 23 -3.30 -2.61 18.49
CA TYR A 23 -3.67 -1.20 18.45
C TYR A 23 -2.87 -0.43 19.50
N ASP A 24 -2.19 0.62 19.07
CA ASP A 24 -1.42 1.51 19.93
C ASP A 24 -1.80 2.96 19.63
N ALA A 25 -2.56 3.58 20.53
CA ALA A 25 -3.06 4.94 20.35
C ALA A 25 -1.94 5.99 20.28
N GLU A 26 -0.80 5.73 20.94
CA GLU A 26 0.38 6.61 20.89
C GLU A 26 1.19 6.44 19.59
N GLY A 27 0.91 5.38 18.86
CA GLY A 27 1.60 5.03 17.61
C GLY A 27 2.88 4.25 17.82
N LEU A 28 3.35 3.69 16.72
CA LEU A 28 4.56 2.88 16.67
C LEU A 28 5.78 3.77 16.45
N ASN A 29 6.68 3.78 17.41
CA ASN A 29 7.99 4.40 17.29
C ASN A 29 9.02 3.41 16.73
N LYS A 30 10.26 3.86 16.55
CA LYS A 30 11.36 3.06 15.99
C LYS A 30 11.64 1.78 16.79
N GLU A 31 11.57 1.85 18.13
CA GLU A 31 11.79 0.70 19.02
C GLU A 31 10.67 -0.35 18.84
N LYS A 32 9.42 0.08 18.82
CA LYS A 32 8.25 -0.78 18.63
C LYS A 32 8.28 -1.47 17.26
N ILE A 33 8.66 -0.74 16.21
CA ILE A 33 8.82 -1.31 14.86
C ILE A 33 9.98 -2.31 14.82
N ALA A 34 11.11 -2.02 15.48
CA ALA A 34 12.24 -2.95 15.55
C ALA A 34 11.84 -4.27 16.23
N TYR A 35 11.06 -4.20 17.31
CA TYR A 35 10.56 -5.40 17.96
C TYR A 35 9.59 -6.21 17.07
N MET A 36 8.75 -5.56 16.30
CA MET A 36 7.91 -6.26 15.31
C MET A 36 8.73 -6.98 14.24
N LEU A 37 9.86 -6.40 13.81
CA LEU A 37 10.79 -7.06 12.89
C LEU A 37 11.49 -8.25 13.53
N GLU A 38 11.82 -8.17 14.82
CA GLU A 38 12.39 -9.27 15.60
C GLU A 38 11.39 -10.45 15.72
N LEU A 39 10.13 -10.17 16.05
CA LEU A 39 9.07 -11.17 16.07
C LEU A 39 8.93 -11.88 14.72
N ARG A 40 8.95 -11.12 13.63
CA ARG A 40 8.89 -11.67 12.27
C ARG A 40 10.12 -12.53 11.93
N ALA A 41 11.31 -12.10 12.31
CA ALA A 41 12.56 -12.81 12.04
C ALA A 41 12.65 -14.17 12.76
N SER A 42 11.90 -14.37 13.85
CA SER A 42 11.80 -15.63 14.57
C SER A 42 10.91 -16.69 13.90
N ASN A 43 10.46 -16.46 12.66
CA ASN A 43 9.45 -17.26 11.94
C ASN A 43 8.08 -17.34 12.63
N ASN A 44 7.79 -16.39 13.49
CA ASN A 44 6.54 -16.31 14.20
C ASN A 44 5.88 -14.96 13.85
N ASP A 45 5.07 -14.93 12.80
CA ASP A 45 4.38 -13.73 12.33
C ASP A 45 3.26 -13.26 13.28
N VAL A 46 3.11 -13.88 14.45
CA VAL A 46 2.12 -13.48 15.46
C VAL A 46 2.49 -12.15 16.09
N VAL A 47 1.48 -11.36 16.41
CA VAL A 47 1.66 -10.02 16.99
C VAL A 47 1.30 -9.94 18.48
N ALA A 48 0.70 -10.97 19.05
CA ALA A 48 0.30 -11.01 20.46
C ALA A 48 1.42 -10.64 21.45
N PRO A 49 2.69 -11.11 21.30
CA PRO A 49 3.76 -10.79 22.24
C PRO A 49 4.11 -9.29 22.32
N PHE A 50 3.68 -8.52 21.32
CA PHE A 50 3.88 -7.08 21.30
C PHE A 50 3.21 -6.38 22.49
N ALA A 51 1.96 -6.72 22.78
CA ALA A 51 1.22 -6.13 23.89
C ALA A 51 1.76 -6.52 25.27
N GLU A 52 2.43 -7.66 25.37
CA GLU A 52 3.13 -8.09 26.59
C GLU A 52 4.37 -7.19 26.85
N LYS A 53 5.12 -6.87 25.79
CA LYS A 53 6.31 -6.02 25.88
C LYS A 53 5.97 -4.53 26.02
N PHE A 54 4.88 -4.09 25.39
CA PHE A 54 4.44 -2.69 25.41
C PHE A 54 3.03 -2.57 25.99
N PRO A 55 2.88 -2.45 27.32
CA PRO A 55 1.56 -2.47 28.00
C PRO A 55 0.60 -1.34 27.60
N GLY A 56 1.08 -0.30 26.89
CA GLY A 56 0.22 0.75 26.31
C GLY A 56 -0.52 0.32 25.04
N ALA A 57 -0.09 -0.78 24.43
CA ALA A 57 -0.74 -1.35 23.25
C ALA A 57 -1.75 -2.43 23.64
N GLN A 58 -2.77 -2.59 22.82
CA GLN A 58 -3.80 -3.62 22.97
C GLN A 58 -3.63 -4.67 21.88
N PHE A 59 -3.71 -5.94 22.24
CA PHE A 59 -3.84 -7.03 21.28
C PHE A 59 -5.29 -7.45 21.14
N ILE A 60 -5.79 -7.50 19.90
CA ILE A 60 -7.16 -7.89 19.57
C ILE A 60 -7.11 -9.19 18.76
N PRO A 61 -7.39 -10.36 19.42
CA PRO A 61 -7.22 -11.65 18.79
C PRO A 61 -8.28 -11.93 17.72
N GLY A 62 -7.86 -12.63 16.65
CA GLY A 62 -8.73 -13.15 15.60
C GLY A 62 -9.47 -12.10 14.77
N ARG A 63 -9.15 -10.82 14.92
CA ARG A 63 -9.80 -9.71 14.20
C ARG A 63 -8.81 -8.99 13.29
N LYS A 64 -9.36 -8.27 12.32
CA LYS A 64 -8.60 -7.40 11.41
C LYS A 64 -8.78 -5.93 11.82
N PRO A 65 -7.81 -5.03 11.54
CA PRO A 65 -7.81 -3.66 12.07
C PRO A 65 -8.78 -2.70 11.38
N TRP A 66 -9.61 -3.18 10.45
CA TRP A 66 -10.45 -2.33 9.59
C TRP A 66 -11.59 -1.62 10.34
N GLU A 67 -11.79 -1.91 11.62
CA GLU A 67 -12.74 -1.22 12.50
C GLU A 67 -12.13 -0.05 13.26
N VAL A 68 -10.80 0.11 13.24
CA VAL A 68 -10.11 1.21 13.91
C VAL A 68 -10.27 2.50 13.09
N LYS A 69 -10.59 3.60 13.78
CA LYS A 69 -10.68 4.92 13.14
C LYS A 69 -9.29 5.41 12.76
N VAL A 70 -9.06 5.58 11.46
CA VAL A 70 -7.80 6.05 10.88
C VAL A 70 -8.06 6.97 9.69
N ASP A 71 -7.10 7.82 9.36
CA ASP A 71 -7.13 8.62 8.13
C ASP A 71 -6.72 7.81 6.90
N ILE A 72 -5.78 6.88 7.07
CA ILE A 72 -5.20 6.08 5.98
C ILE A 72 -5.27 4.60 6.33
N ALA A 73 -5.83 3.78 5.44
CA ALA A 73 -5.81 2.32 5.54
C ALA A 73 -4.88 1.73 4.49
N MET A 74 -4.00 0.83 4.92
CA MET A 74 -2.98 0.22 4.05
C MET A 74 -3.02 -1.31 4.18
N PRO A 75 -3.80 -2.01 3.33
CA PRO A 75 -3.70 -3.47 3.22
C PRO A 75 -2.31 -3.86 2.72
N CYS A 76 -1.53 -4.58 3.53
CA CYS A 76 -0.13 -4.89 3.26
C CYS A 76 0.19 -6.40 3.29
N ALA A 77 -0.79 -7.26 3.52
CA ALA A 77 -0.55 -8.69 3.77
C ALA A 77 -0.89 -9.55 2.56
N THR A 78 -2.11 -10.04 2.45
CA THR A 78 -2.49 -11.05 1.47
C THR A 78 -3.61 -10.58 0.55
N GLN A 79 -3.84 -11.37 -0.52
CA GLN A 79 -4.95 -11.13 -1.43
C GLN A 79 -6.30 -11.22 -0.68
N ASN A 80 -7.24 -10.35 -1.07
CA ASN A 80 -8.62 -10.38 -0.58
C ASN A 80 -8.78 -10.22 0.93
N GLU A 81 -7.82 -9.57 1.59
CA GLU A 81 -7.87 -9.37 3.04
C GLU A 81 -8.92 -8.34 3.49
N LEU A 82 -9.30 -7.42 2.61
CA LEU A 82 -10.28 -6.36 2.85
C LEU A 82 -11.51 -6.55 1.96
N ASP A 83 -12.63 -6.95 2.55
CA ASP A 83 -13.91 -7.18 1.88
C ASP A 83 -14.86 -5.98 1.97
N GLY A 84 -16.05 -6.09 1.37
CA GLY A 84 -17.03 -5.01 1.33
C GLY A 84 -17.55 -4.58 2.71
N GLU A 85 -17.66 -5.50 3.67
CA GLU A 85 -18.10 -5.15 5.03
C GLU A 85 -17.02 -4.38 5.79
N ASN A 86 -15.77 -4.74 5.60
CA ASN A 86 -14.64 -4.00 6.15
C ASN A 86 -14.50 -2.61 5.50
N ALA A 87 -14.75 -2.50 4.20
CA ALA A 87 -14.77 -1.21 3.51
C ALA A 87 -15.86 -0.28 4.08
N LYS A 88 -17.07 -0.80 4.33
CA LYS A 88 -18.15 -0.03 4.97
C LYS A 88 -17.75 0.48 6.37
N LYS A 89 -17.07 -0.35 7.17
CA LYS A 89 -16.56 0.06 8.51
C LYS A 89 -15.54 1.19 8.39
N LEU A 90 -14.57 1.07 7.50
CA LEU A 90 -13.57 2.11 7.24
C LEU A 90 -14.23 3.43 6.81
N LEU A 91 -15.18 3.37 5.88
CA LEU A 91 -15.92 4.55 5.41
C LEU A 91 -16.74 5.19 6.53
N ALA A 92 -17.46 4.39 7.32
CA ALA A 92 -18.23 4.87 8.47
C ALA A 92 -17.33 5.54 9.53
N ASN A 93 -16.09 5.07 9.69
CA ASN A 93 -15.10 5.65 10.59
C ASN A 93 -14.37 6.86 10.00
N GLY A 94 -14.67 7.24 8.75
CA GLY A 94 -14.15 8.45 8.13
C GLY A 94 -12.74 8.30 7.56
N VAL A 95 -12.38 7.10 7.06
CA VAL A 95 -11.12 6.91 6.34
C VAL A 95 -11.06 7.88 5.15
N LYS A 96 -9.91 8.50 4.95
CA LYS A 96 -9.71 9.49 3.88
C LYS A 96 -9.01 8.90 2.65
N ILE A 97 -8.14 7.92 2.86
CA ILE A 97 -7.33 7.30 1.81
C ILE A 97 -7.21 5.80 2.08
N VAL A 98 -7.33 5.01 1.02
CA VAL A 98 -6.96 3.59 1.04
C VAL A 98 -5.84 3.36 0.02
N ALA A 99 -4.71 2.85 0.48
CA ALA A 99 -3.55 2.54 -0.36
C ALA A 99 -3.28 1.03 -0.31
N GLU A 100 -3.61 0.34 -1.40
CA GLU A 100 -3.44 -1.11 -1.50
C GLU A 100 -1.97 -1.46 -1.76
N VAL A 101 -1.24 -1.79 -0.70
CA VAL A 101 0.19 -2.13 -0.78
C VAL A 101 0.40 -3.59 -1.16
N SER A 102 -0.50 -4.49 -0.74
CA SER A 102 -0.49 -5.89 -1.13
C SER A 102 -0.98 -6.10 -2.57
N ASN A 103 -0.66 -7.25 -3.14
CA ASN A 103 -1.22 -7.66 -4.44
C ASN A 103 -2.69 -8.03 -4.25
N MET A 104 -3.59 -7.25 -4.86
CA MET A 104 -5.03 -7.50 -4.81
C MET A 104 -5.57 -7.69 -3.37
N GLY A 105 -5.19 -6.78 -2.45
CA GLY A 105 -5.58 -6.82 -1.04
C GLY A 105 -7.06 -6.57 -0.81
N CYS A 106 -7.70 -5.76 -1.67
CA CYS A 106 -9.11 -5.44 -1.58
C CYS A 106 -9.93 -6.32 -2.54
N ARG A 107 -11.08 -6.80 -2.06
CA ARG A 107 -12.06 -7.47 -2.92
C ARG A 107 -12.80 -6.46 -3.81
N PRO A 108 -13.37 -6.88 -4.95
CA PRO A 108 -14.07 -5.97 -5.88
C PRO A 108 -15.15 -5.12 -5.19
N GLU A 109 -15.96 -5.71 -4.33
CA GLU A 109 -17.02 -4.99 -3.60
C GLU A 109 -16.49 -3.91 -2.64
N ALA A 110 -15.25 -4.08 -2.12
CA ALA A 110 -14.60 -3.06 -1.32
C ALA A 110 -14.10 -1.90 -2.19
N ILE A 111 -13.52 -2.22 -3.35
CA ILE A 111 -13.05 -1.24 -4.33
C ILE A 111 -14.23 -0.39 -4.81
N ASP A 112 -15.33 -1.03 -5.18
CA ASP A 112 -16.56 -0.35 -5.62
C ASP A 112 -17.09 0.61 -4.55
N ALA A 113 -17.07 0.19 -3.27
CA ALA A 113 -17.50 1.03 -2.15
C ALA A 113 -16.61 2.28 -1.99
N PHE A 114 -15.29 2.15 -2.10
CA PHE A 114 -14.35 3.28 -2.02
C PHE A 114 -14.52 4.26 -3.18
N ILE A 115 -14.68 3.74 -4.40
CA ILE A 115 -14.92 4.56 -5.60
C ILE A 115 -16.26 5.28 -5.50
N ALA A 116 -17.33 4.59 -5.08
CA ALA A 116 -18.66 5.20 -4.89
C ALA A 116 -18.64 6.31 -3.82
N ALA A 117 -17.85 6.14 -2.76
CA ALA A 117 -17.64 7.15 -1.73
C ALA A 117 -16.72 8.29 -2.16
N LYS A 118 -16.10 8.22 -3.35
CA LYS A 118 -15.17 9.20 -3.89
C LYS A 118 -13.96 9.50 -2.98
N ILE A 119 -13.51 8.52 -2.20
CA ILE A 119 -12.24 8.65 -1.50
C ILE A 119 -11.11 8.19 -2.41
N PRO A 120 -9.89 8.75 -2.29
CA PRO A 120 -8.72 8.26 -3.01
C PRO A 120 -8.44 6.80 -2.67
N TYR A 121 -8.57 5.93 -3.65
CA TYR A 121 -8.22 4.52 -3.57
C TYR A 121 -7.07 4.24 -4.55
N GLY A 122 -5.88 4.01 -4.01
CA GLY A 122 -4.71 3.60 -4.80
C GLY A 122 -4.70 2.09 -5.01
N PRO A 123 -4.85 1.60 -6.25
CA PRO A 123 -4.85 0.15 -6.53
C PRO A 123 -3.44 -0.43 -6.41
N GLY A 124 -3.34 -1.70 -6.03
CA GLY A 124 -2.08 -2.40 -5.83
C GLY A 124 -1.11 -2.26 -6.99
N LYS A 125 -1.59 -2.40 -8.22
CA LYS A 125 -0.78 -2.25 -9.45
C LYS A 125 -0.05 -0.91 -9.59
N ALA A 126 -0.51 0.15 -8.90
CA ALA A 126 0.15 1.44 -8.86
C ALA A 126 0.93 1.62 -7.53
N VAL A 127 0.30 1.31 -6.40
CA VAL A 127 0.87 1.56 -5.07
C VAL A 127 2.07 0.66 -4.77
N ASN A 128 2.00 -0.63 -5.15
CA ASN A 128 3.07 -1.59 -4.88
C ASN A 128 4.11 -1.73 -5.99
N ALA A 129 4.00 -0.94 -7.05
CA ALA A 129 4.92 -0.99 -8.19
C ALA A 129 6.40 -0.73 -7.83
N GLY A 130 6.67 -0.15 -6.67
CA GLY A 130 8.03 0.07 -6.18
C GLY A 130 8.85 -1.21 -6.01
N GLY A 131 8.22 -2.31 -5.62
CA GLY A 131 8.91 -3.61 -5.50
C GLY A 131 9.43 -4.10 -6.83
N VAL A 132 8.58 -4.17 -7.85
CA VAL A 132 8.98 -4.61 -9.20
C VAL A 132 9.90 -3.61 -9.89
N ALA A 133 9.73 -2.31 -9.62
CA ALA A 133 10.63 -1.28 -10.14
C ALA A 133 12.05 -1.47 -9.60
N THR A 134 12.21 -1.75 -8.32
CA THR A 134 13.52 -2.04 -7.71
C THR A 134 14.15 -3.29 -8.32
N SER A 135 13.38 -4.36 -8.56
CA SER A 135 13.86 -5.54 -9.26
C SER A 135 14.32 -5.21 -10.69
N GLY A 136 13.60 -4.35 -11.41
CA GLY A 136 14.00 -3.87 -12.72
C GLY A 136 15.31 -3.05 -12.69
N LEU A 137 15.49 -2.22 -11.67
CA LEU A 137 16.73 -1.48 -11.45
C LEU A 137 17.90 -2.42 -11.14
N GLU A 138 17.69 -3.45 -10.32
CA GLU A 138 18.67 -4.49 -10.03
C GLU A 138 19.11 -5.22 -11.31
N MET A 139 18.16 -5.67 -12.12
CA MET A 139 18.45 -6.32 -13.40
C MET A 139 19.26 -5.40 -14.32
N THR A 140 18.94 -4.11 -14.37
CA THR A 140 19.66 -3.11 -15.17
C THR A 140 21.09 -2.94 -14.67
N GLN A 141 21.29 -2.80 -13.36
CA GLN A 141 22.60 -2.68 -12.73
C GLN A 141 23.47 -3.91 -13.04
N ASN A 142 22.89 -5.11 -12.90
CA ASN A 142 23.57 -6.37 -13.18
C ASN A 142 23.97 -6.48 -14.66
N ALA A 143 23.09 -6.10 -15.59
CA ALA A 143 23.38 -6.11 -17.02
C ALA A 143 24.50 -5.13 -17.40
N GLN A 144 24.56 -3.98 -16.76
CA GLN A 144 25.63 -2.98 -16.95
C GLN A 144 26.93 -3.35 -16.24
N LYS A 145 26.90 -4.33 -15.31
CA LYS A 145 28.04 -4.71 -14.45
C LYS A 145 28.57 -3.52 -13.62
N LEU A 146 27.66 -2.63 -13.20
CA LEU A 146 27.96 -1.47 -12.38
C LEU A 146 27.28 -1.61 -11.01
N ASN A 147 27.83 -0.93 -10.01
CA ASN A 147 27.19 -0.80 -8.70
C ASN A 147 26.69 0.64 -8.54
N TRP A 148 25.41 0.77 -8.18
CA TRP A 148 24.84 2.05 -7.81
C TRP A 148 24.80 2.20 -6.28
N THR A 149 24.87 3.42 -5.80
CA THR A 149 24.69 3.69 -4.38
C THR A 149 23.21 3.53 -3.98
N ALA A 150 22.95 3.42 -2.69
CA ALA A 150 21.57 3.36 -2.17
C ALA A 150 20.80 4.64 -2.55
N GLU A 151 21.44 5.80 -2.52
CA GLU A 151 20.85 7.09 -2.87
C GLU A 151 20.49 7.17 -4.35
N GLU A 152 21.33 6.63 -5.25
CA GLU A 152 21.04 6.56 -6.69
C GLU A 152 19.83 5.67 -6.98
N VAL A 153 19.73 4.52 -6.30
CA VAL A 153 18.59 3.60 -6.44
C VAL A 153 17.31 4.24 -5.89
N ASP A 154 17.38 4.87 -4.72
CA ASP A 154 16.23 5.54 -4.10
C ASP A 154 15.72 6.70 -4.97
N ALA A 155 16.62 7.51 -5.53
CA ALA A 155 16.24 8.59 -6.44
C ALA A 155 15.54 8.08 -7.71
N LYS A 156 16.04 7.01 -8.31
CA LYS A 156 15.40 6.35 -9.47
C LYS A 156 14.03 5.79 -9.11
N LEU A 157 13.91 5.11 -7.97
CA LEU A 157 12.65 4.57 -7.47
C LEU A 157 11.63 5.69 -7.23
N HIS A 158 12.05 6.77 -6.59
CA HIS A 158 11.19 7.94 -6.36
C HIS A 158 10.68 8.54 -7.67
N GLN A 159 11.54 8.68 -8.68
CA GLN A 159 11.16 9.16 -10.01
C GLN A 159 10.14 8.23 -10.68
N ILE A 160 10.34 6.91 -10.61
CA ILE A 160 9.41 5.91 -11.18
C ILE A 160 8.04 6.02 -10.49
N MET A 161 8.00 6.03 -9.16
CA MET A 161 6.74 6.10 -8.42
C MET A 161 6.01 7.42 -8.64
N SER A 162 6.74 8.54 -8.73
CA SER A 162 6.18 9.84 -9.08
C SER A 162 5.57 9.84 -10.49
N SER A 163 6.25 9.23 -11.46
CA SER A 163 5.74 9.10 -12.83
C SER A 163 4.46 8.25 -12.90
N ILE A 164 4.39 7.17 -12.13
CA ILE A 164 3.17 6.33 -12.01
C ILE A 164 2.02 7.15 -11.43
N HIS A 165 2.29 7.92 -10.38
CA HIS A 165 1.29 8.80 -9.78
C HIS A 165 0.76 9.83 -10.78
N HIS A 166 1.64 10.52 -11.51
CA HIS A 166 1.24 11.50 -12.54
C HIS A 166 0.41 10.86 -13.66
N ALA A 167 0.78 9.66 -14.12
CA ALA A 167 -0.02 8.93 -15.10
C ALA A 167 -1.41 8.59 -14.56
N CYS A 168 -1.53 8.21 -13.29
CA CYS A 168 -2.83 7.99 -12.66
C CYS A 168 -3.67 9.27 -12.59
N LEU A 169 -3.06 10.43 -12.31
CA LEU A 169 -3.73 11.73 -12.32
C LEU A 169 -4.21 12.10 -13.74
N GLU A 170 -3.33 11.96 -14.73
CA GLU A 170 -3.62 12.31 -16.13
C GLU A 170 -4.86 11.59 -16.66
N TYR A 171 -4.93 10.27 -16.43
CA TYR A 171 -6.01 9.44 -16.97
C TYR A 171 -7.17 9.22 -16.00
N GLY A 172 -7.00 9.51 -14.72
CA GLY A 172 -7.98 9.23 -13.67
C GLY A 172 -8.77 10.44 -13.19
N THR A 173 -8.35 11.67 -13.50
CA THR A 173 -9.06 12.87 -13.06
C THR A 173 -10.41 12.99 -13.80
N GLU A 174 -11.47 13.09 -13.03
CA GLU A 174 -12.84 13.22 -13.53
C GLU A 174 -13.26 14.69 -13.62
N LYS A 175 -14.38 14.97 -14.28
CA LYS A 175 -14.88 16.33 -14.53
C LYS A 175 -15.18 17.12 -13.25
N ASP A 176 -15.52 16.43 -12.17
CA ASP A 176 -15.83 17.02 -10.87
C ASP A 176 -14.59 17.18 -9.96
N GLY A 177 -13.39 16.88 -10.50
CA GLY A 177 -12.12 16.96 -9.76
C GLY A 177 -11.78 15.71 -8.95
N TYR A 178 -12.65 14.71 -8.89
CA TYR A 178 -12.33 13.42 -8.26
C TYR A 178 -11.25 12.69 -9.06
N ILE A 179 -10.30 12.08 -8.35
CA ILE A 179 -9.23 11.29 -8.95
C ILE A 179 -9.54 9.81 -8.74
N ASN A 180 -9.97 9.14 -9.81
CA ASN A 180 -10.18 7.70 -9.84
C ASN A 180 -8.86 7.00 -10.20
N TYR A 181 -8.02 6.71 -9.20
CA TYR A 181 -6.72 6.06 -9.41
C TYR A 181 -6.82 4.67 -10.04
N MET A 182 -7.89 3.91 -9.78
CA MET A 182 -8.10 2.61 -10.43
C MET A 182 -8.28 2.77 -11.94
N LYS A 183 -9.13 3.69 -12.37
CA LYS A 183 -9.34 4.04 -13.78
C LYS A 183 -8.05 4.58 -14.40
N GLY A 184 -7.38 5.51 -13.71
CA GLY A 184 -6.13 6.11 -14.17
C GLY A 184 -5.04 5.07 -14.42
N ALA A 185 -4.82 4.17 -13.47
CA ALA A 185 -3.84 3.10 -13.60
C ALA A 185 -4.15 2.13 -14.75
N ASN A 186 -5.44 1.77 -14.92
CA ASN A 186 -5.86 0.89 -16.01
C ASN A 186 -5.64 1.53 -17.38
N ILE A 187 -6.06 2.78 -17.55
CA ILE A 187 -5.93 3.49 -18.84
C ILE A 187 -4.44 3.74 -19.14
N ALA A 188 -3.62 4.18 -18.15
CA ALA A 188 -2.20 4.39 -18.35
C ALA A 188 -1.49 3.12 -18.85
N GLY A 189 -1.78 1.97 -18.23
CA GLY A 189 -1.25 0.68 -18.67
C GLY A 189 -1.72 0.29 -20.08
N PHE A 190 -3.00 0.44 -20.37
CA PHE A 190 -3.58 0.16 -21.69
C PHE A 190 -2.98 1.05 -22.78
N MET A 191 -2.85 2.36 -22.54
CA MET A 191 -2.33 3.31 -23.52
C MET A 191 -0.91 2.99 -23.97
N LYS A 192 -0.09 2.45 -23.07
CA LYS A 192 1.28 2.02 -23.42
C LYS A 192 1.28 0.89 -24.46
N VAL A 193 0.39 -0.09 -24.28
CA VAL A 193 0.23 -1.21 -25.22
C VAL A 193 -0.46 -0.74 -26.52
N ALA A 194 -1.53 0.03 -26.39
CA ALA A 194 -2.29 0.52 -27.55
C ALA A 194 -1.43 1.36 -28.50
N LYS A 195 -0.58 2.24 -27.99
CA LYS A 195 0.38 3.02 -28.81
C LYS A 195 1.32 2.10 -29.59
N SER A 196 1.90 1.10 -28.94
CA SER A 196 2.77 0.13 -29.63
C SER A 196 2.02 -0.66 -30.70
N MET A 197 0.77 -1.07 -30.43
CA MET A 197 -0.05 -1.76 -31.43
C MET A 197 -0.34 -0.87 -32.66
N VAL A 198 -0.64 0.41 -32.45
CA VAL A 198 -0.87 1.36 -33.55
C VAL A 198 0.41 1.58 -34.36
N GLU A 199 1.57 1.71 -33.72
CA GLU A 199 2.86 1.91 -34.38
C GLU A 199 3.30 0.68 -35.20
N GLN A 200 2.98 -0.52 -34.72
CA GLN A 200 3.33 -1.78 -35.41
C GLN A 200 2.29 -2.20 -36.47
N GLY A 201 1.14 -1.57 -36.47
CA GLY A 201 0.00 -1.92 -37.33
C GLY A 201 -0.83 -3.08 -36.76
N ILE A 202 -2.04 -3.22 -37.30
CA ILE A 202 -2.94 -4.35 -37.02
C ILE A 202 -2.67 -5.40 -38.09
N LEU A 203 -2.11 -6.53 -37.68
CA LEU A 203 -1.88 -7.69 -38.53
C LEU A 203 -3.15 -8.53 -38.67
#